data_be7a0a665bcc24ec084abb8b36e73489
#
_entry.id   be7a0a665bcc24ec084abb8b36e73489
#
_cell.length_a   1.000
_cell.length_b   1.000
_cell.length_c   1.000
_cell.angle_alpha   90.00
_cell.angle_beta   90.00
_cell.angle_gamma   90.00
#
_symmetry.space_group_name_H-M   'P 1'
#
loop_
_entity.id
_entity.type
_entity.pdbx_description
1 polymer ?
#
loop_
_entity_poly.entity_id
_entity_poly.type
_entity_poly.pdbx_seq_one_letter_code
_entity_poly.pdbx_strand_id
1 'polypeptide(L)'
;RDLDRVAAACEAVNGTDSVVALSAGLGPAKRYRRWLSALRREVSIVVGTRSAVFAPVRNLGLIVLWDDGDDGYAEPRSPYPHAREIALLRAHGIGCSAVLAGHARTAESEALVDAGWAHDLLAPRAVVRERQPHVVALADSDHALARDPGARAARLPAIAFDAARNALKNGLGVLVQVPRGGDVP
;
A
#
# COMPACT_ATOMS: atom_id res chain seq x y z
N ARG A 1 1.95 12.01 7.44
CA ARG A 1 2.40 11.11 8.54
C ARG A 1 3.23 9.95 8.00
N ASP A 2 2.73 9.19 7.03
CA ASP A 2 3.50 8.06 6.48
C ASP A 2 4.65 8.54 5.58
N LEU A 3 4.42 9.56 4.79
CA LEU A 3 5.47 10.21 3.99
C LEU A 3 6.66 10.67 4.84
N ASP A 4 6.40 11.27 6.00
CA ASP A 4 7.45 11.76 6.91
C ASP A 4 8.23 10.60 7.53
N ARG A 5 7.55 9.48 7.83
CA ARG A 5 8.20 8.26 8.34
C ARG A 5 9.12 7.63 7.31
N VAL A 6 8.68 7.55 6.07
CA VAL A 6 9.50 6.99 4.98
C VAL A 6 10.68 7.92 4.69
N ALA A 7 10.46 9.24 4.64
CA ALA A 7 11.54 10.19 4.45
C ALA A 7 12.59 10.08 5.57
N ALA A 8 12.17 10.05 6.83
CA ALA A 8 13.07 9.89 7.97
C ALA A 8 13.84 8.57 7.95
N ALA A 9 13.21 7.47 7.53
CA ALA A 9 13.90 6.20 7.36
C ALA A 9 14.97 6.24 6.26
N CYS A 10 14.70 6.92 5.14
CA CYS A 10 15.66 7.14 4.08
C CYS A 10 16.83 8.05 4.55
N GLU A 11 16.51 9.11 5.29
CA GLU A 11 17.51 10.03 5.86
C GLU A 11 18.45 9.32 6.87
N ALA A 12 17.90 8.42 7.67
CA ALA A 12 18.69 7.66 8.65
C ALA A 12 19.76 6.77 7.99
N VAL A 13 19.52 6.31 6.77
CA VAL A 13 20.44 5.44 6.02
C VAL A 13 21.38 6.24 5.12
N ASN A 14 20.89 7.31 4.49
CA ASN A 14 21.62 8.02 3.42
C ASN A 14 22.07 9.43 3.79
N GLY A 15 21.72 9.91 4.99
CA GLY A 15 21.98 11.28 5.43
C GLY A 15 20.85 12.25 5.11
N THR A 16 20.69 13.27 5.95
CA THR A 16 19.55 14.22 5.88
C THR A 16 19.53 15.06 4.61
N ASP A 17 20.67 15.35 4.03
CA ASP A 17 20.78 16.18 2.84
C ASP A 17 20.53 15.40 1.52
N SER A 18 20.36 14.09 1.62
CA SER A 18 20.17 13.23 0.44
C SER A 18 18.71 13.02 0.04
N VAL A 19 17.76 13.40 0.89
CA VAL A 19 16.35 13.08 0.76
C VAL A 19 15.48 14.34 0.66
N VAL A 20 14.50 14.32 -0.22
CA VAL A 20 13.48 15.36 -0.30
C VAL A 20 12.08 14.75 -0.34
N ALA A 21 11.17 15.29 0.47
CA ALA A 21 9.77 14.89 0.47
C ALA A 21 8.94 15.83 -0.40
N LEU A 22 8.13 15.28 -1.32
CA LEU A 22 7.21 16.01 -2.19
C LEU A 22 5.77 15.61 -1.87
N SER A 23 4.98 16.56 -1.36
CA SER A 23 3.55 16.34 -1.10
C SER A 23 2.71 17.56 -1.54
N ALA A 24 1.42 17.33 -1.72
CA ALA A 24 0.48 18.40 -2.05
C ALA A 24 0.30 19.42 -0.91
N GLY A 25 0.52 19.01 0.35
CA GLY A 25 0.44 19.88 1.52
C GLY A 25 1.58 20.89 1.66
N LEU A 26 2.62 20.78 0.84
CA LEU A 26 3.66 21.79 0.76
C LEU A 26 3.14 22.97 -0.02
N GLY A 27 3.29 24.18 0.50
CA GLY A 27 3.01 25.37 -0.27
C GLY A 27 3.84 25.45 -1.57
N PRO A 28 3.35 26.18 -2.61
CA PRO A 28 3.95 26.14 -3.95
C PRO A 28 5.44 26.47 -3.97
N ALA A 29 5.88 27.46 -3.20
CA ALA A 29 7.28 27.86 -3.15
C ALA A 29 8.21 26.80 -2.56
N LYS A 30 7.76 26.08 -1.50
CA LYS A 30 8.53 24.96 -0.92
C LYS A 30 8.59 23.77 -1.90
N ARG A 31 7.45 23.45 -2.51
CA ARG A 31 7.35 22.38 -3.49
C ARG A 31 8.27 22.64 -4.69
N TYR A 32 8.28 23.84 -5.21
CA TYR A 32 9.14 24.23 -6.33
C TYR A 32 10.62 24.13 -5.98
N ARG A 33 11.04 24.63 -4.81
CA ARG A 33 12.43 24.50 -4.35
C ARG A 33 12.88 23.06 -4.24
N ARG A 34 12.05 22.19 -3.64
CA ARG A 34 12.33 20.75 -3.52
C ARG A 34 12.37 20.03 -4.87
N TRP A 35 11.54 20.47 -5.81
CA TRP A 35 11.59 20.00 -7.18
C TRP A 35 12.90 20.37 -7.88
N LEU A 36 13.35 21.61 -7.69
CA LEU A 36 14.63 22.07 -8.23
C LEU A 36 15.81 21.37 -7.60
N SER A 37 15.80 21.05 -6.31
CA SER A 37 16.90 20.31 -5.67
C SER A 37 17.06 18.92 -6.30
N ALA A 38 15.97 18.22 -6.61
CA ALA A 38 16.02 16.95 -7.35
C ALA A 38 16.59 17.13 -8.76
N LEU A 39 16.16 18.17 -9.48
CA LEU A 39 16.65 18.49 -10.83
C LEU A 39 18.15 18.82 -10.85
N ARG A 40 18.63 19.54 -9.84
CA ARG A 40 20.03 19.97 -9.72
C ARG A 40 20.95 18.93 -9.15
N ARG A 41 20.47 17.74 -8.81
CA ARG A 41 21.23 16.65 -8.18
C ARG A 41 21.71 16.99 -6.75
N GLU A 42 21.05 17.88 -6.08
CA GLU A 42 21.32 18.20 -4.68
C GLU A 42 20.83 17.08 -3.75
N VAL A 43 19.87 16.27 -4.23
CA VAL A 43 19.34 15.11 -3.52
C VAL A 43 19.32 13.89 -4.43
N SER A 44 19.47 12.71 -3.83
CA SER A 44 19.45 11.42 -4.53
C SER A 44 18.13 10.64 -4.36
N ILE A 45 17.38 10.97 -3.32
CA ILE A 45 16.12 10.29 -2.98
C ILE A 45 14.97 11.30 -2.95
N VAL A 46 13.93 10.99 -3.69
CA VAL A 46 12.66 11.73 -3.65
C VAL A 46 11.58 10.81 -3.10
N VAL A 47 10.99 11.19 -1.98
CA VAL A 47 9.83 10.51 -1.37
C VAL A 47 8.61 11.38 -1.60
N GLY A 48 7.50 10.81 -2.05
CA GLY A 48 6.34 11.64 -2.33
C GLY A 48 5.05 10.85 -2.56
N THR A 49 3.96 11.59 -2.73
CA THR A 49 2.66 11.06 -3.13
C THR A 49 2.56 10.97 -4.65
N ARG A 50 1.41 10.67 -5.21
CA ARG A 50 1.13 10.49 -6.64
C ARG A 50 1.97 11.37 -7.58
N SER A 51 2.03 12.67 -7.32
CA SER A 51 2.76 13.60 -8.19
C SER A 51 4.28 13.46 -8.17
N ALA A 52 4.85 12.75 -7.20
CA ALA A 52 6.29 12.52 -7.12
C ALA A 52 6.80 11.62 -8.26
N VAL A 53 5.92 10.85 -8.89
CA VAL A 53 6.27 10.04 -10.06
C VAL A 53 6.84 10.87 -11.21
N PHE A 54 6.55 12.16 -11.26
CA PHE A 54 7.09 13.09 -12.26
C PHE A 54 8.38 13.80 -11.81
N ALA A 55 8.88 13.57 -10.59
CA ALA A 55 10.04 14.27 -10.07
C ALA A 55 11.26 14.08 -10.99
N PRO A 56 12.01 15.15 -11.30
CA PRO A 56 13.11 15.12 -12.26
C PRO A 56 14.40 14.59 -11.62
N VAL A 57 14.33 13.37 -11.07
CA VAL A 57 15.49 12.70 -10.50
C VAL A 57 16.44 12.32 -11.63
N ARG A 58 17.66 12.84 -11.57
CA ARG A 58 18.69 12.51 -12.56
C ARG A 58 19.37 11.18 -12.23
N ASN A 59 19.73 10.43 -13.28
CA ASN A 59 20.31 9.10 -13.16
C ASN A 59 19.43 8.17 -12.29
N LEU A 60 18.12 8.22 -12.54
CA LEU A 60 17.14 7.42 -11.82
C LEU A 60 17.46 5.94 -11.99
N GLY A 61 17.81 5.27 -10.88
CA GLY A 61 18.16 3.85 -10.86
C GLY A 61 17.05 2.94 -10.33
N LEU A 62 16.13 3.52 -9.53
CA LEU A 62 15.05 2.75 -8.91
C LEU A 62 13.80 3.60 -8.72
N ILE A 63 12.65 3.04 -9.05
CA ILE A 63 11.33 3.55 -8.68
C ILE A 63 10.68 2.54 -7.74
N VAL A 64 10.22 2.98 -6.57
CA VAL A 64 9.45 2.16 -5.63
C VAL A 64 8.05 2.72 -5.50
N LEU A 65 7.06 1.90 -5.71
CA LEU A 65 5.65 2.22 -5.49
C LEU A 65 5.10 1.29 -4.41
N TRP A 66 4.65 1.88 -3.31
CA TRP A 66 4.04 1.14 -2.21
C TRP A 66 2.52 1.16 -2.34
N ASP A 67 1.90 -0.02 -2.26
CA ASP A 67 0.45 -0.21 -2.33
C ASP A 67 -0.15 0.40 -3.61
N ASP A 68 0.25 -0.16 -4.75
CA ASP A 68 -0.13 0.34 -6.07
C ASP A 68 -1.65 0.28 -6.34
N GLY A 69 -2.41 -0.38 -5.50
CA GLY A 69 -3.86 -0.41 -5.50
C GLY A 69 -4.54 0.73 -4.74
N ASP A 70 -3.78 1.61 -4.07
CA ASP A 70 -4.36 2.75 -3.35
C ASP A 70 -4.97 3.76 -4.32
N ASP A 71 -6.25 4.12 -4.09
CA ASP A 71 -7.01 5.07 -4.91
C ASP A 71 -6.32 6.44 -5.01
N GLY A 72 -5.46 6.79 -4.05
CA GLY A 72 -4.67 8.00 -4.07
C GLY A 72 -3.71 8.09 -5.25
N TYR A 73 -3.39 6.99 -5.92
CA TYR A 73 -2.56 6.97 -7.13
C TYR A 73 -3.35 7.22 -8.40
N ALA A 74 -4.66 7.05 -8.37
CA ALA A 74 -5.54 7.40 -9.48
C ALA A 74 -5.76 8.91 -9.54
N GLU A 75 -5.66 9.50 -10.72
CA GLU A 75 -6.06 10.89 -10.91
C GLU A 75 -7.58 10.93 -11.18
N PRO A 76 -8.36 11.66 -10.39
CA PRO A 76 -9.81 11.69 -10.56
C PRO A 76 -10.28 12.36 -11.86
N ARG A 77 -9.40 13.03 -12.57
CA ARG A 77 -9.71 13.71 -13.84
C ARG A 77 -9.26 12.86 -15.01
N SER A 78 -10.20 12.44 -15.83
CA SER A 78 -9.90 11.80 -17.12
C SER A 78 -9.34 12.84 -18.11
N PRO A 79 -8.35 12.49 -18.95
CA PRO A 79 -7.76 11.18 -19.20
C PRO A 79 -6.40 10.96 -18.52
N TYR A 80 -6.16 11.50 -17.36
CA TYR A 80 -4.86 11.39 -16.71
C TYR A 80 -4.57 9.95 -16.26
N PRO A 81 -3.35 9.44 -16.49
CA PRO A 81 -2.99 8.08 -16.19
C PRO A 81 -2.77 7.86 -14.68
N HIS A 82 -2.91 6.60 -14.26
CA HIS A 82 -2.54 6.16 -12.93
C HIS A 82 -1.03 6.29 -12.70
N ALA A 83 -0.60 6.60 -11.46
CA ALA A 83 0.83 6.80 -11.16
C ALA A 83 1.68 5.54 -11.39
N ARG A 84 1.11 4.33 -11.22
CA ARG A 84 1.77 3.06 -11.56
C ARG A 84 2.16 3.03 -13.04
N GLU A 85 1.25 3.36 -13.93
CA GLU A 85 1.51 3.35 -15.38
C GLU A 85 2.65 4.30 -15.76
N ILE A 86 2.66 5.48 -15.15
CA ILE A 86 3.74 6.46 -15.37
C ILE A 86 5.06 5.94 -14.81
N ALA A 87 5.05 5.32 -13.62
CA ALA A 87 6.25 4.75 -13.00
C ALA A 87 6.86 3.66 -13.88
N LEU A 88 6.04 2.75 -14.38
CA LEU A 88 6.46 1.65 -15.27
C LEU A 88 6.96 2.16 -16.61
N LEU A 89 6.24 3.11 -17.22
CA LEU A 89 6.66 3.74 -18.49
C LEU A 89 8.01 4.46 -18.32
N ARG A 90 8.20 5.17 -17.22
CA ARG A 90 9.48 5.81 -16.91
C ARG A 90 10.60 4.81 -16.69
N ALA A 91 10.34 3.77 -15.90
CA ALA A 91 11.31 2.72 -15.64
C ALA A 91 11.78 2.07 -16.94
N HIS A 92 10.83 1.71 -17.81
CA HIS A 92 11.12 1.15 -19.12
C HIS A 92 11.91 2.12 -20.01
N GLY A 93 11.46 3.38 -20.13
CA GLY A 93 12.08 4.36 -21.02
C GLY A 93 13.49 4.80 -20.58
N ILE A 94 13.79 4.73 -19.27
CA ILE A 94 15.11 5.09 -18.71
C ILE A 94 16.01 3.86 -18.58
N GLY A 95 15.43 2.66 -18.53
CA GLY A 95 16.14 1.41 -18.26
C GLY A 95 16.49 1.24 -16.78
N CYS A 96 15.68 1.78 -15.84
CA CYS A 96 15.89 1.61 -14.42
C CYS A 96 14.98 0.54 -13.82
N SER A 97 15.31 0.07 -12.62
CA SER A 97 14.49 -0.90 -11.91
C SER A 97 13.19 -0.28 -11.37
N ALA A 98 12.13 -1.08 -11.33
CA ALA A 98 10.87 -0.73 -10.66
C ALA A 98 10.50 -1.80 -9.65
N VAL A 99 10.00 -1.38 -8.48
CA VAL A 99 9.48 -2.27 -7.44
C VAL A 99 8.07 -1.83 -7.10
N LEU A 100 7.11 -2.72 -7.34
CA LEU A 100 5.74 -2.60 -6.85
C LEU A 100 5.64 -3.44 -5.59
N ALA A 101 5.37 -2.81 -4.46
CA ALA A 101 5.35 -3.46 -3.15
C ALA A 101 4.05 -3.14 -2.42
N GLY A 102 3.55 -4.09 -1.63
CA GLY A 102 2.32 -3.92 -0.87
C GLY A 102 1.98 -5.15 -0.05
N HIS A 103 0.91 -5.08 0.70
CA HIS A 103 0.39 -6.23 1.46
C HIS A 103 -0.43 -7.18 0.59
N ALA A 104 -0.99 -6.69 -0.48
CA ALA A 104 -1.72 -7.45 -1.48
C ALA A 104 -1.25 -7.06 -2.88
N ARG A 105 -1.34 -7.97 -3.81
CA ARG A 105 -1.04 -7.73 -5.22
C ARG A 105 -2.31 -7.29 -5.94
N THR A 106 -2.22 -6.27 -6.77
CA THR A 106 -3.30 -5.86 -7.67
C THR A 106 -3.39 -6.77 -8.88
N ALA A 107 -4.54 -6.80 -9.54
CA ALA A 107 -4.71 -7.56 -10.78
C ALA A 107 -3.77 -7.06 -11.89
N GLU A 108 -3.50 -5.77 -11.92
CA GLU A 108 -2.59 -5.17 -12.90
C GLU A 108 -1.14 -5.56 -12.63
N SER A 109 -0.71 -5.62 -11.36
CA SER A 109 0.62 -6.11 -11.01
C SER A 109 0.78 -7.61 -11.28
N GLU A 110 -0.28 -8.41 -11.08
CA GLU A 110 -0.31 -9.82 -11.47
C GLU A 110 -0.17 -9.99 -12.98
N ALA A 111 -0.90 -9.21 -13.76
CA ALA A 111 -0.80 -9.25 -15.22
C ALA A 111 0.63 -8.96 -15.74
N LEU A 112 1.41 -8.15 -15.04
CA LEU A 112 2.82 -7.91 -15.38
C LEU A 112 3.69 -9.14 -15.14
N VAL A 113 3.40 -9.90 -14.07
CA VAL A 113 4.09 -11.16 -13.77
C VAL A 113 3.70 -12.24 -14.77
N ASP A 114 2.42 -12.40 -15.06
CA ASP A 114 1.91 -13.35 -16.06
C ASP A 114 2.45 -13.10 -17.47
N ALA A 115 2.64 -11.83 -17.82
CA ALA A 115 3.25 -11.43 -19.07
C ALA A 115 4.78 -11.59 -19.09
N GLY A 116 5.41 -11.98 -18.00
CA GLY A 116 6.87 -12.11 -17.88
C GLY A 116 7.62 -10.77 -17.85
N TRP A 117 6.91 -9.65 -17.70
CA TRP A 117 7.52 -8.33 -17.61
C TRP A 117 8.08 -8.03 -16.22
N ALA A 118 7.46 -8.57 -15.18
CA ALA A 118 7.89 -8.46 -13.79
C ALA A 118 8.17 -9.85 -13.21
N HIS A 119 8.95 -9.88 -12.14
CA HIS A 119 9.25 -11.08 -11.38
C HIS A 119 8.66 -11.00 -9.99
N ASP A 120 8.21 -12.13 -9.48
CA ASP A 120 7.76 -12.26 -8.10
C ASP A 120 8.90 -12.07 -7.10
N LEU A 121 8.62 -11.25 -6.08
CA LEU A 121 9.46 -11.14 -4.90
C LEU A 121 8.58 -11.42 -3.66
N LEU A 122 8.34 -12.70 -3.41
CA LEU A 122 7.45 -13.14 -2.34
C LEU A 122 8.24 -13.73 -1.17
N ALA A 123 7.77 -13.47 0.05
CA ALA A 123 8.27 -14.18 1.21
C ALA A 123 7.86 -15.67 1.14
N PRO A 124 8.69 -16.60 1.65
CA PRO A 124 8.31 -18.01 1.75
C PRO A 124 6.99 -18.18 2.49
N ARG A 125 6.13 -19.10 2.01
CA ARG A 125 4.77 -19.28 2.56
C ARG A 125 4.77 -19.60 4.07
N ALA A 126 5.82 -20.26 4.57
CA ALA A 126 5.99 -20.53 5.99
C ALA A 126 6.13 -19.24 6.80
N VAL A 127 6.97 -18.30 6.33
CA VAL A 127 7.17 -17.00 6.96
C VAL A 127 5.90 -16.15 6.90
N VAL A 128 5.19 -16.18 5.78
CA VAL A 128 3.90 -15.47 5.64
C VAL A 128 2.91 -16.01 6.67
N ARG A 129 2.76 -17.34 6.77
CA ARG A 129 1.83 -17.97 7.73
C ARG A 129 2.17 -17.67 9.19
N GLU A 130 3.45 -17.60 9.52
CA GLU A 130 3.92 -17.28 10.87
C GLU A 130 3.61 -15.83 11.26
N ARG A 131 3.68 -14.91 10.27
CA ARG A 131 3.57 -13.46 10.50
C ARG A 131 2.17 -12.90 10.28
N GLN A 132 1.33 -13.60 9.54
CA GLN A 132 -0.04 -13.16 9.29
C GLN A 132 -0.99 -13.52 10.43
N PRO A 133 -1.98 -12.67 10.72
CA PRO A 133 -3.06 -13.03 11.62
C PRO A 133 -3.85 -14.22 11.05
N HIS A 134 -4.37 -15.06 11.95
CA HIS A 134 -5.26 -16.13 11.55
C HIS A 134 -6.61 -15.55 11.12
N VAL A 135 -6.90 -15.63 9.83
CA VAL A 135 -8.17 -15.13 9.26
C VAL A 135 -9.14 -16.29 9.12
N VAL A 136 -10.34 -16.12 9.67
CA VAL A 136 -11.45 -17.08 9.53
C VAL A 136 -12.55 -16.39 8.74
N ALA A 137 -12.76 -16.82 7.50
CA ALA A 137 -13.88 -16.38 6.68
C ALA A 137 -15.08 -17.30 6.90
N LEU A 138 -16.24 -16.72 7.28
CA LEU A 138 -17.45 -17.49 7.57
C LEU A 138 -18.26 -17.86 6.33
N ALA A 139 -18.06 -17.11 5.24
CA ALA A 139 -18.82 -17.30 4.01
C ALA A 139 -18.41 -18.51 3.16
N ASP A 140 -17.24 -19.10 3.45
CA ASP A 140 -16.66 -20.15 2.59
C ASP A 140 -17.12 -21.57 2.88
N SER A 141 -17.98 -21.79 3.87
CA SER A 141 -18.53 -23.13 4.07
C SER A 141 -19.98 -23.11 4.54
N ASP A 142 -20.88 -23.69 3.77
CA ASP A 142 -22.25 -24.05 4.18
C ASP A 142 -22.29 -24.82 5.51
N HIS A 143 -21.21 -25.52 5.82
CA HIS A 143 -21.02 -26.28 7.07
C HIS A 143 -20.85 -25.38 8.32
N ALA A 144 -20.19 -24.23 8.18
CA ALA A 144 -20.02 -23.29 9.29
C ALA A 144 -21.32 -22.51 9.56
N LEU A 145 -22.06 -22.16 8.49
CA LEU A 145 -23.37 -21.54 8.57
C LEU A 145 -24.46 -22.48 9.11
N ALA A 146 -24.35 -23.79 8.86
CA ALA A 146 -25.27 -24.78 9.38
C ALA A 146 -25.09 -25.06 10.89
N ARG A 147 -23.89 -24.78 11.43
CA ARG A 147 -23.57 -24.95 12.86
C ARG A 147 -23.95 -23.72 13.71
N ASP A 148 -24.20 -22.59 13.09
CA ASP A 148 -24.65 -21.38 13.78
C ASP A 148 -25.96 -20.89 13.14
N PRO A 149 -27.12 -21.45 13.58
CA PRO A 149 -28.43 -21.03 13.09
C PRO A 149 -28.72 -19.54 13.28
N GLY A 150 -28.05 -18.92 14.27
CA GLY A 150 -28.15 -17.48 14.54
C GLY A 150 -27.31 -16.61 13.59
N ALA A 151 -26.36 -17.19 12.87
CA ALA A 151 -25.43 -16.42 12.01
C ALA A 151 -26.15 -15.70 10.84
N ARG A 152 -27.30 -16.22 10.40
CA ARG A 152 -28.12 -15.59 9.36
C ARG A 152 -28.98 -14.43 9.87
N ALA A 153 -29.30 -14.43 11.16
CA ALA A 153 -30.16 -13.41 11.78
C ALA A 153 -29.38 -12.40 12.61
N ALA A 154 -28.17 -12.75 13.05
CA ALA A 154 -27.35 -11.89 13.87
C ALA A 154 -26.32 -11.13 13.02
N ARG A 155 -26.15 -9.84 13.28
CA ARG A 155 -25.13 -8.99 12.63
C ARG A 155 -23.69 -9.48 12.85
N LEU A 156 -23.47 -10.17 13.97
CA LEU A 156 -22.18 -10.76 14.34
C LEU A 156 -22.38 -12.25 14.63
N PRO A 157 -21.62 -13.13 13.99
CA PRO A 157 -21.72 -14.56 14.20
C PRO A 157 -21.18 -14.98 15.57
N ALA A 158 -21.67 -16.11 16.11
CA ALA A 158 -21.27 -16.63 17.43
C ALA A 158 -19.76 -16.82 17.55
N ILE A 159 -19.08 -17.26 16.49
CA ILE A 159 -17.64 -17.44 16.46
C ILE A 159 -16.87 -16.12 16.71
N ALA A 160 -17.41 -14.98 16.28
CA ALA A 160 -16.80 -13.67 16.56
C ALA A 160 -16.86 -13.33 18.04
N PHE A 161 -17.98 -13.64 18.70
CA PHE A 161 -18.12 -13.47 20.14
C PHE A 161 -17.25 -14.43 20.93
N ASP A 162 -17.06 -15.67 20.48
CA ASP A 162 -16.16 -16.63 21.11
C ASP A 162 -14.73 -16.20 21.00
N ALA A 163 -14.31 -15.75 19.82
CA ALA A 163 -12.97 -15.19 19.60
C ALA A 163 -12.72 -13.95 20.49
N ALA A 164 -13.69 -13.04 20.56
CA ALA A 164 -13.62 -11.86 21.41
C ALA A 164 -13.49 -12.21 22.90
N ARG A 165 -14.32 -13.12 23.38
CA ARG A 165 -14.25 -13.62 24.77
C ARG A 165 -12.90 -14.26 25.09
N ASN A 166 -12.36 -15.02 24.14
CA ASN A 166 -11.07 -15.69 24.32
C ASN A 166 -9.91 -14.68 24.36
N ALA A 167 -9.93 -13.68 23.46
CA ALA A 167 -8.96 -12.60 23.47
C ALA A 167 -8.97 -11.83 24.80
N LEU A 168 -10.16 -11.44 25.27
CA LEU A 168 -10.32 -10.71 26.53
C LEU A 168 -9.85 -11.52 27.76
N LYS A 169 -10.12 -12.83 27.80
CA LYS A 169 -9.62 -13.72 28.85
C LYS A 169 -8.09 -13.77 28.91
N ASN A 170 -7.44 -13.59 27.77
CA ASN A 170 -5.98 -13.56 27.65
C ASN A 170 -5.40 -12.14 27.81
N GLY A 171 -6.17 -11.16 28.23
CA GLY A 171 -5.75 -9.78 28.42
C GLY A 171 -5.50 -9.00 27.14
N LEU A 172 -5.98 -9.50 25.98
CA LEU A 172 -5.82 -8.88 24.67
C LEU A 172 -7.02 -7.96 24.37
N GLY A 173 -6.76 -6.88 23.64
CA GLY A 173 -7.80 -6.00 23.13
C GLY A 173 -8.60 -6.61 21.98
N VAL A 174 -9.86 -6.18 21.84
CA VAL A 174 -10.74 -6.60 20.73
C VAL A 174 -11.13 -5.36 19.94
N LEU A 175 -10.96 -5.40 18.62
CA LEU A 175 -11.44 -4.39 17.69
C LEU A 175 -12.57 -4.97 16.85
N VAL A 176 -13.72 -4.31 16.87
CA VAL A 176 -14.86 -4.66 16.03
C VAL A 176 -15.08 -3.53 15.02
N GLN A 177 -14.97 -3.83 13.75
CA GLN A 177 -15.21 -2.88 12.67
C GLN A 177 -16.55 -3.21 12.01
N VAL A 178 -17.45 -2.24 11.95
CA VAL A 178 -18.75 -2.35 11.29
C VAL A 178 -18.96 -1.20 10.33
N PRO A 179 -19.68 -1.38 9.22
CA PRO A 179 -20.00 -0.29 8.31
C PRO A 179 -20.89 0.75 9.01
N ARG A 180 -20.76 2.01 8.64
CA ARG A 180 -21.49 3.14 9.24
C ARG A 180 -23.00 3.10 9.00
N GLY A 181 -23.42 2.49 7.93
CA GLY A 181 -24.81 2.28 7.58
C GLY A 181 -24.96 0.88 7.02
N GLY A 182 -25.78 0.09 7.59
CA GLY A 182 -26.22 -1.17 7.03
C GLY A 182 -27.73 -1.09 6.94
N ASP A 183 -28.28 -1.39 5.78
CA ASP A 183 -29.71 -1.70 5.71
C ASP A 183 -30.00 -2.82 6.68
N VAL A 184 -30.94 -2.55 7.57
CA VAL A 184 -31.50 -3.56 8.44
C VAL A 184 -32.74 -4.03 7.68
N PRO A 185 -32.81 -5.30 7.23
CA PRO A 185 -34.02 -5.83 6.72
C PRO A 185 -35.09 -5.88 7.82
#